data_6072943bddcc228f0ce36e2dbeaeb796
#
_entry.id   6072943bddcc228f0ce36e2dbeaeb796
#
_cell.length_a   1.000
_cell.length_b   1.000
_cell.length_c   1.000
_cell.angle_alpha   90.00
_cell.angle_beta   90.00
_cell.angle_gamma   90.00
#
_symmetry.space_group_name_H-M   'P 1'
#
loop_
_entity.id
_entity.type
_entity.pdbx_description
1 polymer ?
#
loop_
_entity_poly.entity_id
_entity_poly.type
_entity_poly.pdbx_seq_one_letter_code
_entity_poly.pdbx_strand_id
1 'polypeptide(L)'
;MLRSFELPHHRRVNVWLDDAPPADFTASSSVTQVVKSKVVVAATRRVAGLEISIPHGPRASYGLLGAELVQANVDGLEVIVSVNKVGFPLQGSLALMPDEVTVGLLDEYAHAVVSGVVKVAESSGVPSGARLRFRWAAHGIVGSSPSVFEKASGLVVRLLMLPKSTTDEQLMALLG
;
A
#
# COMPACT_ATOMS: atom_id res chain seq x y z
N MET A 1 1.42 14.17 -4.25
CA MET A 1 2.68 14.42 -5.01
C MET A 1 3.40 13.11 -5.24
N LEU A 2 3.70 12.78 -6.51
CA LEU A 2 4.46 11.59 -6.90
C LEU A 2 5.97 11.85 -6.75
N ARG A 3 6.68 10.90 -6.14
CA ARG A 3 8.15 10.83 -6.07
C ARG A 3 8.61 9.46 -6.53
N SER A 4 9.63 9.41 -7.39
CA SER A 4 10.17 8.16 -7.96
C SER A 4 11.59 7.95 -7.48
N PHE A 5 11.90 6.73 -7.08
CA PHE A 5 13.21 6.34 -6.54
C PHE A 5 13.73 5.10 -7.26
N GLU A 6 15.04 5.11 -7.51
CA GLU A 6 15.80 3.91 -7.82
C GLU A 6 16.64 3.55 -6.58
N LEU A 7 16.39 2.39 -6.03
CA LEU A 7 17.04 1.88 -4.82
C LEU A 7 18.13 0.85 -5.20
N PRO A 8 19.04 0.47 -4.27
CA PRO A 8 20.02 -0.58 -4.51
C PRO A 8 19.40 -1.84 -5.11
N HIS A 9 20.17 -2.56 -5.92
CA HIS A 9 19.75 -3.77 -6.64
C HIS A 9 18.64 -3.53 -7.68
N HIS A 10 18.64 -2.34 -8.33
CA HIS A 10 17.68 -1.95 -9.38
C HIS A 10 16.21 -2.01 -8.95
N ARG A 11 15.92 -1.92 -7.66
CA ARG A 11 14.57 -1.76 -7.16
C ARG A 11 14.04 -0.39 -7.56
N ARG A 12 12.84 -0.34 -8.12
CA ARG A 12 12.17 0.90 -8.49
C ARG A 12 10.93 1.10 -7.66
N VAL A 13 10.73 2.32 -7.17
CA VAL A 13 9.63 2.65 -6.29
C VAL A 13 9.04 4.00 -6.69
N ASN A 14 7.72 4.04 -6.85
CA ASN A 14 6.94 5.25 -6.90
C ASN A 14 6.19 5.43 -5.58
N VAL A 15 6.24 6.63 -5.02
CA VAL A 15 5.55 6.99 -3.78
C VAL A 15 4.63 8.18 -4.04
N TRP A 16 3.38 8.07 -3.64
CA TRP A 16 2.41 9.16 -3.61
C TRP A 16 2.21 9.60 -2.16
N LEU A 17 2.49 10.87 -1.85
CA LEU A 17 2.26 11.46 -0.53
C LEU A 17 1.19 12.54 -0.64
N ASP A 18 0.17 12.44 0.23
CA ASP A 18 -1.03 13.27 0.23
C ASP A 18 -1.73 13.31 -1.16
N ASP A 19 -1.58 12.22 -1.91
CA ASP A 19 -2.09 12.02 -3.26
C ASP A 19 -2.39 10.55 -3.50
N ALA A 20 -3.28 10.24 -4.44
CA ALA A 20 -3.71 8.89 -4.76
C ALA A 20 -2.94 8.34 -5.98
N PRO A 21 -2.55 7.06 -5.97
CA PRO A 21 -2.01 6.42 -7.15
C PRO A 21 -3.11 6.23 -8.23
N PRO A 22 -2.75 6.16 -9.52
CA PRO A 22 -3.71 6.06 -10.62
C PRO A 22 -4.25 4.63 -10.81
N ALA A 23 -4.76 4.04 -9.75
CA ALA A 23 -5.23 2.64 -9.71
C ALA A 23 -6.53 2.51 -8.91
N ASP A 24 -7.46 3.45 -9.13
CA ASP A 24 -8.80 3.41 -8.51
C ASP A 24 -9.67 2.35 -9.17
N PHE A 25 -10.46 1.63 -8.38
CA PHE A 25 -11.37 0.60 -8.89
C PHE A 25 -12.63 0.52 -8.04
N THR A 26 -13.70 0.02 -8.64
CA THR A 26 -14.96 -0.26 -7.94
C THR A 26 -14.85 -1.60 -7.23
N ALA A 27 -14.97 -1.60 -5.91
CA ALA A 27 -14.94 -2.80 -5.11
C ALA A 27 -16.18 -3.68 -5.35
N SER A 28 -15.97 -4.98 -5.51
CA SER A 28 -17.04 -5.99 -5.50
C SER A 28 -17.29 -6.54 -4.10
N SER A 29 -16.29 -6.50 -3.24
CA SER A 29 -16.33 -6.90 -1.83
C SER A 29 -15.21 -6.23 -1.04
N SER A 30 -15.13 -6.50 0.24
CA SER A 30 -14.03 -6.00 1.10
C SER A 30 -13.68 -7.00 2.18
N VAL A 31 -12.41 -6.93 2.62
CA VAL A 31 -11.92 -7.58 3.83
C VAL A 31 -11.82 -6.50 4.91
N THR A 32 -12.41 -6.74 6.08
CA THR A 32 -12.43 -5.76 7.18
C THR A 32 -11.91 -6.42 8.45
N GLN A 33 -11.02 -5.72 9.16
CA GLN A 33 -10.51 -6.14 10.46
C GLN A 33 -10.25 -4.93 11.35
N VAL A 34 -10.54 -5.05 12.64
CA VAL A 34 -10.13 -4.07 13.66
C VAL A 34 -8.81 -4.51 14.27
N VAL A 35 -7.81 -3.66 14.16
CA VAL A 35 -6.47 -3.88 14.73
C VAL A 35 -6.36 -3.09 16.04
N LYS A 36 -5.98 -3.78 17.12
CA LYS A 36 -5.78 -3.14 18.41
C LYS A 36 -4.63 -2.14 18.36
N SER A 37 -4.86 -0.94 18.87
CA SER A 37 -3.83 0.08 19.00
C SER A 37 -4.11 0.94 20.23
N LYS A 38 -3.05 1.43 20.86
CA LYS A 38 -3.11 2.35 22.01
C LYS A 38 -2.66 3.77 21.65
N VAL A 39 -2.15 3.98 20.44
CA VAL A 39 -1.63 5.28 20.01
C VAL A 39 -2.78 6.12 19.48
N VAL A 40 -3.24 7.05 20.29
CA VAL A 40 -4.24 8.05 19.85
C VAL A 40 -3.50 9.13 19.04
N VAL A 41 -3.73 9.17 17.76
CA VAL A 41 -3.25 10.25 16.88
C VAL A 41 -4.47 11.02 16.39
N ALA A 42 -4.43 12.35 16.48
CA ALA A 42 -5.41 13.19 15.81
C ALA A 42 -5.27 12.99 14.29
N ALA A 43 -6.12 12.15 13.74
CA ALA A 43 -6.04 11.80 12.32
C ALA A 43 -6.67 12.92 11.48
N THR A 44 -5.86 13.80 10.96
CA THR A 44 -6.22 14.54 9.74
C THR A 44 -6.26 13.54 8.60
N ARG A 45 -7.18 13.72 7.65
CA ARG A 45 -7.24 12.87 6.45
C ARG A 45 -5.88 12.84 5.75
N ARG A 46 -5.35 11.66 5.52
CA ARG A 46 -4.08 11.40 4.84
C ARG A 46 -4.30 10.37 3.73
N VAL A 47 -3.61 10.55 2.64
CA VAL A 47 -3.57 9.59 1.53
C VAL A 47 -2.12 9.28 1.20
N ALA A 48 -1.80 8.01 1.00
CA ALA A 48 -0.50 7.60 0.50
C ALA A 48 -0.62 6.38 -0.40
N GLY A 49 0.28 6.27 -1.36
CA GLY A 49 0.40 5.11 -2.24
C GLY A 49 1.85 4.73 -2.47
N LEU A 50 2.04 3.48 -2.84
CA LEU A 50 3.32 2.88 -3.15
C LEU A 50 3.17 1.95 -4.34
N GLU A 51 4.05 2.10 -5.33
CA GLU A 51 4.26 1.12 -6.39
C GLU A 51 5.69 0.62 -6.30
N ILE A 52 5.88 -0.70 -6.28
CA ILE A 52 7.20 -1.32 -6.18
C ILE A 52 7.44 -2.31 -7.31
N SER A 53 8.66 -2.31 -7.82
CA SER A 53 9.19 -3.31 -8.74
C SER A 53 10.56 -3.76 -8.25
N ILE A 54 10.67 -5.03 -7.89
CA ILE A 54 11.87 -5.63 -7.30
C ILE A 54 12.36 -6.73 -8.24
N PRO A 55 13.47 -6.51 -8.99
CA PRO A 55 14.03 -7.53 -9.88
C PRO A 55 14.55 -8.76 -9.13
N HIS A 56 14.27 -9.94 -9.68
CA HIS A 56 14.78 -11.24 -9.23
C HIS A 56 15.22 -12.05 -10.43
N GLY A 57 16.43 -11.81 -10.93
CA GLY A 57 16.90 -12.41 -12.16
C GLY A 57 16.03 -11.98 -13.37
N PRO A 58 15.46 -12.91 -14.14
CA PRO A 58 14.66 -12.58 -15.33
C PRO A 58 13.22 -12.13 -14.98
N ARG A 59 12.83 -12.11 -13.72
CA ARG A 59 11.50 -11.72 -13.24
C ARG A 59 11.59 -10.55 -12.28
N ALA A 60 10.47 -9.91 -12.00
CA ALA A 60 10.37 -8.91 -10.94
C ALA A 60 9.12 -9.16 -10.10
N SER A 61 9.25 -8.94 -8.79
CA SER A 61 8.08 -8.78 -7.92
C SER A 61 7.45 -7.42 -8.15
N TYR A 62 6.13 -7.36 -8.24
CA TYR A 62 5.38 -6.14 -8.52
C TYR A 62 4.18 -5.98 -7.60
N GLY A 63 3.89 -4.77 -7.21
CA GLY A 63 2.65 -4.40 -6.53
C GLY A 63 2.46 -2.90 -6.45
N LEU A 64 1.22 -2.46 -6.62
CA LEU A 64 0.78 -1.09 -6.37
C LEU A 64 -0.32 -1.12 -5.33
N LEU A 65 -0.20 -0.31 -4.31
CA LEU A 65 -1.17 -0.23 -3.22
C LEU A 65 -1.26 1.20 -2.69
N GLY A 66 -2.48 1.68 -2.46
CA GLY A 66 -2.71 2.98 -1.86
C GLY A 66 -3.83 2.93 -0.82
N ALA A 67 -3.72 3.80 0.18
CA ALA A 67 -4.69 3.88 1.26
C ALA A 67 -5.00 5.31 1.69
N GLU A 68 -6.16 5.46 2.28
CA GLU A 68 -6.66 6.64 2.93
C GLU A 68 -6.85 6.36 4.43
N LEU A 69 -6.28 7.24 5.24
CA LEU A 69 -6.47 7.25 6.69
C LEU A 69 -7.41 8.40 7.07
N VAL A 70 -8.48 8.11 7.80
CA VAL A 70 -9.44 9.10 8.29
C VAL A 70 -9.77 8.84 9.75
N GLN A 71 -10.19 9.88 10.47
CA GLN A 71 -10.71 9.73 11.83
C GLN A 71 -12.01 8.91 11.80
N ALA A 72 -12.19 8.03 12.79
CA ALA A 72 -13.39 7.22 12.95
C ALA A 72 -13.70 7.01 14.44
N ASN A 73 -14.97 6.77 14.74
CA ASN A 73 -15.39 6.42 16.09
C ASN A 73 -15.28 4.90 16.29
N VAL A 74 -14.07 4.43 16.50
CA VAL A 74 -13.72 3.01 16.67
C VAL A 74 -12.62 2.89 17.71
N ASP A 75 -12.65 1.83 18.51
CA ASP A 75 -11.55 1.49 19.41
C ASP A 75 -10.50 0.69 18.65
N GLY A 76 -9.35 1.30 18.42
CA GLY A 76 -8.27 0.77 17.56
C GLY A 76 -8.29 1.35 16.14
N LEU A 77 -7.75 0.59 15.19
CA LEU A 77 -7.71 0.92 13.78
C LEU A 77 -8.61 -0.03 12.98
N GLU A 78 -9.66 0.52 12.37
CA GLU A 78 -10.49 -0.26 11.44
C GLU A 78 -9.82 -0.29 10.07
N VAL A 79 -9.42 -1.46 9.62
CA VAL A 79 -8.78 -1.70 8.32
C VAL A 79 -9.81 -2.25 7.35
N ILE A 80 -10.02 -1.57 6.23
CA ILE A 80 -10.91 -1.99 5.16
C ILE A 80 -10.09 -2.11 3.87
N VAL A 81 -10.06 -3.30 3.28
CA VAL A 81 -9.35 -3.57 2.04
C VAL A 81 -10.36 -3.90 0.95
N SER A 82 -10.45 -3.04 -0.05
CA SER A 82 -11.33 -3.25 -1.21
C SER A 82 -10.79 -4.39 -2.09
N VAL A 83 -11.70 -5.23 -2.57
CA VAL A 83 -11.40 -6.38 -3.44
C VAL A 83 -12.16 -6.24 -4.74
N ASN A 84 -11.53 -6.57 -5.85
CA ASN A 84 -12.14 -6.65 -7.15
C ASN A 84 -11.56 -7.84 -7.94
N LYS A 85 -12.43 -8.67 -8.50
CA LYS A 85 -12.03 -9.85 -9.30
C LYS A 85 -11.80 -9.53 -10.77
N VAL A 86 -12.41 -8.44 -11.25
CA VAL A 86 -12.33 -8.04 -12.66
C VAL A 86 -11.80 -6.62 -12.71
N GLY A 87 -10.59 -6.46 -13.23
CA GLY A 87 -9.92 -5.18 -13.36
C GLY A 87 -9.74 -4.79 -14.83
N PHE A 88 -9.01 -3.72 -15.04
CA PHE A 88 -8.61 -3.22 -16.36
C PHE A 88 -7.09 -2.99 -16.39
N PRO A 89 -6.46 -3.01 -17.58
CA PRO A 89 -5.01 -2.86 -17.69
C PRO A 89 -4.53 -1.50 -17.15
N LEU A 90 -3.45 -1.51 -16.37
CA LEU A 90 -2.75 -0.30 -15.93
C LEU A 90 -1.63 0.04 -16.93
N GLN A 91 -1.69 1.24 -17.49
CA GLN A 91 -0.64 1.75 -18.36
C GLN A 91 0.45 2.47 -17.54
N GLY A 92 1.72 2.37 -18.00
CA GLY A 92 2.84 3.10 -17.40
C GLY A 92 3.27 2.58 -16.04
N SER A 93 2.99 1.32 -15.71
CA SER A 93 3.44 0.69 -14.47
C SER A 93 4.96 0.45 -14.44
N LEU A 94 5.51 0.28 -13.23
CA LEU A 94 6.90 -0.13 -13.02
C LEU A 94 7.15 -1.63 -13.29
N ALA A 95 6.14 -2.42 -13.61
CA ALA A 95 6.30 -3.84 -13.91
C ALA A 95 7.25 -4.05 -15.09
N LEU A 96 8.01 -5.14 -15.01
CA LEU A 96 8.91 -5.53 -16.09
C LEU A 96 8.20 -6.49 -17.05
N MET A 97 8.45 -6.32 -18.33
CA MET A 97 7.97 -7.26 -19.35
C MET A 97 8.43 -8.70 -19.02
N PRO A 98 7.61 -9.75 -19.23
CA PRO A 98 6.29 -9.71 -19.88
C PRO A 98 5.10 -9.56 -18.93
N ASP A 99 5.27 -9.03 -17.71
CA ASP A 99 4.19 -8.95 -16.74
C ASP A 99 3.11 -7.94 -17.16
N GLU A 100 1.88 -8.39 -17.21
CA GLU A 100 0.71 -7.55 -17.47
C GLU A 100 0.08 -7.13 -16.14
N VAL A 101 -0.11 -5.83 -15.96
CA VAL A 101 -0.64 -5.25 -14.74
C VAL A 101 -2.11 -4.92 -14.90
N THR A 102 -2.90 -5.40 -13.92
CA THR A 102 -4.34 -5.17 -13.83
C THR A 102 -4.66 -4.33 -12.60
N VAL A 103 -5.47 -3.29 -12.77
CA VAL A 103 -6.01 -2.48 -11.66
C VAL A 103 -7.04 -3.32 -10.90
N GLY A 104 -6.91 -3.34 -9.58
CA GLY A 104 -7.72 -4.13 -8.67
C GLY A 104 -6.88 -4.97 -7.73
N LEU A 105 -7.53 -5.62 -6.78
CA LEU A 105 -6.90 -6.45 -5.76
C LEU A 105 -7.67 -7.75 -5.58
N LEU A 106 -6.97 -8.88 -5.62
CA LEU A 106 -7.55 -10.20 -5.38
C LEU A 106 -7.73 -10.44 -3.87
N ASP A 107 -8.66 -11.32 -3.51
CA ASP A 107 -8.98 -11.64 -2.12
C ASP A 107 -7.76 -12.13 -1.32
N GLU A 108 -6.96 -13.01 -1.90
CA GLU A 108 -5.73 -13.49 -1.27
C GLU A 108 -4.73 -12.37 -0.95
N TYR A 109 -4.63 -11.35 -1.81
CA TYR A 109 -3.77 -10.19 -1.57
C TYR A 109 -4.37 -9.27 -0.52
N ALA A 110 -5.69 -9.15 -0.44
CA ALA A 110 -6.36 -8.36 0.59
C ALA A 110 -6.08 -8.89 1.99
N HIS A 111 -6.08 -10.19 2.20
CA HIS A 111 -5.68 -10.80 3.47
C HIS A 111 -4.21 -10.53 3.81
N ALA A 112 -3.31 -10.56 2.82
CA ALA A 112 -1.91 -10.20 3.00
C ALA A 112 -1.72 -8.71 3.36
N VAL A 113 -2.52 -7.82 2.78
CA VAL A 113 -2.56 -6.39 3.14
C VAL A 113 -2.90 -6.21 4.61
N VAL A 114 -3.95 -6.87 5.11
CA VAL A 114 -4.31 -6.83 6.53
C VAL A 114 -3.16 -7.36 7.41
N SER A 115 -2.54 -8.46 7.03
CA SER A 115 -1.38 -9.02 7.75
C SER A 115 -0.22 -8.03 7.87
N GLY A 116 0.08 -7.28 6.81
CA GLY A 116 1.11 -6.24 6.83
C GLY A 116 0.79 -5.09 7.79
N VAL A 117 -0.48 -4.67 7.89
CA VAL A 117 -0.92 -3.66 8.87
C VAL A 117 -0.77 -4.18 10.29
N VAL A 118 -1.16 -5.42 10.55
CA VAL A 118 -1.02 -6.06 11.89
C VAL A 118 0.45 -6.08 12.32
N LYS A 119 1.36 -6.46 11.43
CA LYS A 119 2.81 -6.47 11.72
C LYS A 119 3.36 -5.09 12.08
N VAL A 120 2.89 -4.04 11.41
CA VAL A 120 3.27 -2.66 11.77
C VAL A 120 2.69 -2.27 13.13
N ALA A 121 1.45 -2.64 13.41
CA ALA A 121 0.82 -2.38 14.71
C ALA A 121 1.59 -3.02 15.87
N GLU A 122 2.08 -4.24 15.69
CA GLU A 122 2.86 -4.97 16.69
C GLU A 122 4.27 -4.39 16.87
N SER A 123 4.92 -3.91 15.81
CA SER A 123 6.31 -3.45 15.83
C SER A 123 6.47 -1.97 16.17
N SER A 124 5.61 -1.11 15.64
CA SER A 124 5.77 0.35 15.68
C SER A 124 4.53 1.08 16.17
N GLY A 125 3.40 0.38 16.30
CA GLY A 125 2.09 0.97 16.56
C GLY A 125 1.44 1.57 15.33
N VAL A 126 0.11 1.73 15.42
CA VAL A 126 -0.74 2.37 14.40
C VAL A 126 -1.72 3.30 15.09
N PRO A 127 -2.32 4.28 14.37
CA PRO A 127 -3.30 5.18 14.96
C PRO A 127 -4.50 4.43 15.53
N SER A 128 -5.02 4.89 16.68
CA SER A 128 -6.30 4.44 17.25
C SER A 128 -7.36 5.51 17.01
N GLY A 129 -8.63 5.11 16.96
CA GLY A 129 -9.73 6.01 16.63
C GLY A 129 -9.71 6.43 15.14
N ALA A 130 -9.27 5.55 14.29
CA ALA A 130 -9.09 5.82 12.87
C ALA A 130 -9.58 4.66 11.99
N ARG A 131 -9.83 4.98 10.73
CA ARG A 131 -10.16 4.03 9.67
C ARG A 131 -9.14 4.14 8.57
N LEU A 132 -8.58 3.00 8.18
CA LEU A 132 -7.62 2.85 7.08
C LEU A 132 -8.30 2.09 5.95
N ARG A 133 -8.44 2.73 4.79
CA ARG A 133 -9.07 2.15 3.61
C ARG A 133 -8.04 1.97 2.50
N PHE A 134 -7.76 0.74 2.11
CA PHE A 134 -7.02 0.40 0.90
C PHE A 134 -8.02 0.29 -0.25
N ARG A 135 -7.93 1.21 -1.20
CA ARG A 135 -8.88 1.32 -2.32
C ARG A 135 -8.23 1.58 -3.67
N TRP A 136 -6.93 1.78 -3.69
CA TRP A 136 -6.13 1.87 -4.91
C TRP A 136 -5.18 0.70 -4.92
N ALA A 137 -5.22 -0.09 -5.98
CA ALA A 137 -4.33 -1.23 -6.12
C ALA A 137 -4.20 -1.68 -7.57
N ALA A 138 -3.04 -2.25 -7.88
CA ALA A 138 -2.84 -2.99 -9.11
C ALA A 138 -1.87 -4.15 -8.87
N HIS A 139 -2.08 -5.23 -9.58
CA HIS A 139 -1.27 -6.45 -9.49
C HIS A 139 -0.84 -6.94 -10.86
N GLY A 140 0.34 -7.52 -10.94
CA GLY A 140 0.85 -8.22 -12.11
C GLY A 140 0.41 -9.68 -12.10
N ILE A 141 0.16 -10.23 -13.27
CA ILE A 141 -0.22 -11.63 -13.44
C ILE A 141 0.91 -12.57 -12.99
N VAL A 142 2.16 -12.16 -13.21
CA VAL A 142 3.35 -12.97 -12.92
C VAL A 142 4.09 -12.50 -11.68
N GLY A 143 4.25 -11.20 -11.49
CA GLY A 143 5.12 -10.62 -10.47
C GLY A 143 4.48 -10.41 -9.11
N SER A 144 3.15 -10.46 -8.99
CA SER A 144 2.47 -10.24 -7.73
C SER A 144 2.33 -11.49 -6.88
N SER A 145 2.39 -11.31 -5.57
CA SER A 145 2.22 -12.37 -4.57
C SER A 145 1.70 -11.79 -3.26
N PRO A 146 1.15 -12.62 -2.36
CA PRO A 146 0.76 -12.17 -1.02
C PRO A 146 1.90 -11.47 -0.26
N SER A 147 3.13 -11.96 -0.36
CA SER A 147 4.28 -11.37 0.36
C SER A 147 4.62 -9.95 -0.12
N VAL A 148 4.43 -9.65 -1.41
CA VAL A 148 4.62 -8.30 -1.96
C VAL A 148 3.58 -7.34 -1.37
N PHE A 149 2.31 -7.73 -1.32
CA PHE A 149 1.25 -6.90 -0.76
C PHE A 149 1.32 -6.75 0.76
N GLU A 150 1.77 -7.78 1.48
CA GLU A 150 2.06 -7.68 2.90
C GLU A 150 3.16 -6.62 3.17
N LYS A 151 4.25 -6.66 2.41
CA LYS A 151 5.33 -5.67 2.51
C LYS A 151 4.85 -4.28 2.10
N ALA A 152 4.14 -4.16 0.98
CA ALA A 152 3.64 -2.89 0.47
C ALA A 152 2.69 -2.22 1.47
N SER A 153 1.77 -2.96 2.08
CA SER A 153 0.82 -2.42 3.06
C SER A 153 1.53 -1.87 4.30
N GLY A 154 2.53 -2.58 4.81
CA GLY A 154 3.34 -2.10 5.92
C GLY A 154 4.05 -0.78 5.60
N LEU A 155 4.58 -0.64 4.39
CA LEU A 155 5.21 0.60 3.92
C LEU A 155 4.18 1.73 3.75
N VAL A 156 3.01 1.45 3.16
CA VAL A 156 1.94 2.46 3.00
C VAL A 156 1.48 2.99 4.35
N VAL A 157 1.30 2.14 5.36
CA VAL A 157 0.95 2.57 6.73
C VAL A 157 2.01 3.51 7.29
N ARG A 158 3.29 3.17 7.15
CA ARG A 158 4.39 4.03 7.61
C ARG A 158 4.44 5.35 6.86
N LEU A 159 4.20 5.37 5.53
CA LEU A 159 4.10 6.59 4.74
C LEU A 159 2.98 7.51 5.22
N LEU A 160 1.81 6.97 5.56
CA LEU A 160 0.68 7.72 6.11
C LEU A 160 1.00 8.38 7.47
N MET A 161 1.94 7.82 8.23
CA MET A 161 2.35 8.33 9.53
C MET A 161 3.51 9.33 9.46
N LEU A 162 4.16 9.50 8.30
CA LEU A 162 5.27 10.44 8.14
C LEU A 162 4.80 11.89 8.21
N PRO A 163 5.64 12.81 8.73
CA PRO A 163 5.39 14.24 8.64
C PRO A 163 5.28 14.72 7.18
N LYS A 164 4.49 15.76 6.93
CA LYS A 164 4.40 16.37 5.58
C LYS A 164 5.72 16.93 5.07
N SER A 165 6.62 17.28 5.98
CA SER A 165 7.96 17.80 5.68
C SER A 165 9.01 16.73 5.41
N THR A 166 8.59 15.47 5.20
CA THR A 166 9.52 14.34 4.99
C THR A 166 10.36 14.54 3.72
N THR A 167 11.68 14.40 3.87
CA THR A 167 12.66 14.54 2.78
C THR A 167 12.78 13.25 1.97
N ASP A 168 13.39 13.36 0.78
CA ASP A 168 13.67 12.19 -0.07
C ASP A 168 14.62 11.20 0.59
N GLU A 169 15.60 11.70 1.36
CA GLU A 169 16.52 10.85 2.13
C GLU A 169 15.79 10.00 3.19
N GLN A 170 14.84 10.63 3.90
CA GLN A 170 14.00 9.92 4.88
C GLN A 170 13.10 8.86 4.21
N LEU A 171 12.58 9.17 3.03
CA LEU A 171 11.81 8.20 2.24
C LEU A 171 12.68 7.05 1.76
N MET A 172 13.87 7.33 1.22
CA MET A 172 14.81 6.28 0.81
C MET A 172 15.21 5.38 1.98
N ALA A 173 15.44 5.94 3.16
CA ALA A 173 15.74 5.16 4.37
C ALA A 173 14.58 4.26 4.81
N LEU A 174 13.32 4.71 4.62
CA LEU A 174 12.13 3.91 4.92
C LEU A 174 11.94 2.76 3.91
N LEU A 175 12.25 3.00 2.65
CA LEU A 175 12.04 2.07 1.53
C LEU A 175 13.18 1.06 1.35
N GLY A 176 14.38 1.37 1.86
CA GLY A 176 15.59 0.51 1.81
C GLY A 176 15.49 -0.68 2.70
#